data_d09ade3e4cded888b29bcf048906f50e
#
_entry.id   d09ade3e4cded888b29bcf048906f50e
#
_cell.length_a   1.000
_cell.length_b   1.000
_cell.length_c   1.000
_cell.angle_alpha   90.00
_cell.angle_beta   90.00
_cell.angle_gamma   90.00
#
_symmetry.space_group_name_H-M   'P 1'
#
loop_
_entity.id
_entity.type
_entity.pdbx_description
1 polymer ?
#
loop_
_entity_poly.entity_id
_entity_poly.type
_entity_poly.pdbx_seq_one_letter_code
_entity_poly.pdbx_strand_id
1 'polypeptide(L)'
;MHANPSLPFGAPPGMTAGRALRFSTLCPALAGAVLLAAHADPGLAYTATLTAAAPQMIYLQVGNGTFTGGNYTPIQGNGQPTGTPGNNATINTVSANLTLAAVGNGTPQAMTTDSTATQSFWDGYTFCSVPAQLYIGGFYRTAGGNTAAAQVTATVPAALTDTTGDSLPFSKISWTSRGNGDSGAEPFPAGTFVNGGVQTVGSMASNTWNESCWTFSYLNNTVPKSGVYSGTVIYTLSTP
;
A
#
# COMPACT_ATOMS: atom_id res chain seq x y z
N MET A 1 -25.99 11.65 21.22
CA MET A 1 -27.22 11.02 20.73
C MET A 1 -27.80 11.87 19.63
N HIS A 2 -27.55 11.53 18.37
CA HIS A 2 -28.30 12.06 17.22
C HIS A 2 -28.37 10.93 16.20
N ALA A 3 -29.57 10.43 16.01
CA ALA A 3 -29.89 9.37 15.07
C ALA A 3 -29.96 9.94 13.66
N ASN A 4 -29.31 9.27 12.71
CA ASN A 4 -29.37 9.57 11.30
C ASN A 4 -30.46 8.69 10.66
N PRO A 5 -31.44 9.23 9.92
CA PRO A 5 -32.48 8.42 9.31
C PRO A 5 -32.01 7.81 7.99
N SER A 6 -32.21 6.50 7.86
CA SER A 6 -32.03 5.71 6.67
C SER A 6 -33.01 6.09 5.57
N LEU A 7 -32.51 6.34 4.35
CA LEU A 7 -33.30 6.50 3.13
C LEU A 7 -33.61 5.11 2.52
N PRO A 8 -34.84 4.87 2.03
CA PRO A 8 -35.17 3.62 1.39
C PRO A 8 -34.77 3.62 -0.09
N PHE A 9 -34.13 2.53 -0.52
CA PHE A 9 -33.87 2.24 -1.94
C PHE A 9 -35.19 1.93 -2.64
N GLY A 10 -35.52 2.73 -3.68
CA GLY A 10 -36.63 2.48 -4.59
C GLY A 10 -36.29 1.36 -5.58
N ALA A 11 -37.21 0.41 -5.71
CA ALA A 11 -37.14 -0.65 -6.69
C ALA A 11 -37.40 -0.12 -8.12
N PRO A 12 -36.80 -0.73 -9.18
CA PRO A 12 -37.05 -0.34 -10.55
C PRO A 12 -38.43 -0.82 -11.05
N PRO A 13 -39.08 -0.10 -11.96
CA PRO A 13 -40.41 -0.41 -12.46
C PRO A 13 -40.42 -1.67 -13.36
N GLY A 14 -41.47 -2.48 -13.19
CA GLY A 14 -41.68 -3.76 -13.83
C GLY A 14 -41.81 -3.69 -15.33
N MET A 15 -41.28 -4.73 -15.98
CA MET A 15 -41.50 -5.05 -17.39
C MET A 15 -42.92 -5.60 -17.57
N THR A 16 -43.71 -4.95 -18.41
CA THR A 16 -45.04 -5.38 -18.82
C THR A 16 -44.94 -6.55 -19.80
N ALA A 17 -45.69 -7.60 -19.49
CA ALA A 17 -45.80 -8.81 -20.29
C ALA A 17 -46.44 -8.54 -21.68
N GLY A 18 -45.79 -9.05 -22.73
CA GLY A 18 -46.27 -8.98 -24.09
C GLY A 18 -47.52 -9.87 -24.31
N ARG A 19 -48.51 -9.30 -24.96
CA ARG A 19 -49.76 -9.90 -25.35
C ARG A 19 -49.53 -11.00 -26.38
N ALA A 20 -50.06 -12.19 -26.10
CA ALA A 20 -50.14 -13.29 -27.07
C ALA A 20 -51.23 -12.99 -28.12
N LEU A 21 -50.86 -12.90 -29.37
CA LEU A 21 -51.80 -12.89 -30.51
C LEU A 21 -52.23 -14.33 -30.80
N ARG A 22 -53.56 -14.59 -30.70
CA ARG A 22 -54.20 -15.81 -31.20
C ARG A 22 -54.45 -15.63 -32.68
N PHE A 23 -53.92 -16.49 -33.53
CA PHE A 23 -54.33 -16.65 -34.92
C PHE A 23 -55.38 -17.75 -35.02
N SER A 24 -56.59 -17.40 -35.52
CA SER A 24 -57.61 -18.33 -35.89
C SER A 24 -57.38 -18.85 -37.32
N THR A 25 -57.53 -20.12 -37.46
CA THR A 25 -57.48 -20.91 -38.71
C THR A 25 -58.52 -20.50 -39.72
N LEU A 26 -58.12 -20.34 -40.97
CA LEU A 26 -58.97 -20.70 -42.18
C LEU A 26 -58.04 -20.98 -43.37
N CYS A 27 -58.09 -22.21 -43.84
CA CYS A 27 -57.60 -22.72 -45.15
C CYS A 27 -58.54 -22.28 -46.29
N PRO A 28 -58.24 -22.36 -47.64
CA PRO A 28 -57.28 -23.26 -48.29
C PRO A 28 -56.45 -22.68 -49.47
N ALA A 29 -55.41 -23.44 -49.79
CA ALA A 29 -54.86 -23.71 -51.14
C ALA A 29 -54.49 -22.51 -52.05
N LEU A 30 -53.20 -22.28 -52.21
CA LEU A 30 -52.51 -22.25 -53.53
C LEU A 30 -51.01 -22.50 -53.30
N ALA A 31 -50.51 -23.49 -54.03
CA ALA A 31 -49.15 -23.87 -54.04
C ALA A 31 -48.24 -22.74 -54.64
N GLY A 32 -47.46 -22.15 -53.86
CA GLY A 32 -46.36 -21.27 -54.25
C GLY A 32 -45.24 -21.41 -53.21
N ALA A 33 -44.26 -22.29 -53.47
CA ALA A 33 -43.09 -22.39 -52.64
C ALA A 33 -42.29 -21.14 -52.82
N VAL A 34 -42.52 -20.16 -51.94
CA VAL A 34 -41.59 -19.06 -51.73
C VAL A 34 -40.52 -19.59 -50.75
N LEU A 35 -39.36 -19.98 -51.27
CA LEU A 35 -38.19 -20.16 -50.48
C LEU A 35 -37.88 -18.79 -49.85
N LEU A 36 -38.29 -18.56 -48.61
CA LEU A 36 -37.69 -17.56 -47.79
C LEU A 36 -36.26 -18.07 -47.47
N ALA A 37 -35.30 -17.63 -48.28
CA ALA A 37 -33.91 -17.69 -47.87
C ALA A 37 -33.79 -16.84 -46.61
N ALA A 38 -33.76 -17.50 -45.45
CA ALA A 38 -33.36 -16.86 -44.23
C ALA A 38 -31.91 -16.38 -44.43
N HIS A 39 -31.76 -15.13 -44.78
CA HIS A 39 -30.46 -14.49 -44.71
C HIS A 39 -30.12 -14.43 -43.22
N ALA A 40 -29.31 -15.37 -42.76
CA ALA A 40 -28.62 -15.22 -41.54
C ALA A 40 -27.64 -14.06 -41.78
N ASP A 41 -27.97 -12.87 -41.29
CA ASP A 41 -27.03 -11.79 -41.25
C ASP A 41 -25.78 -12.32 -40.51
N PRO A 42 -24.58 -12.24 -41.11
CA PRO A 42 -23.38 -12.64 -40.40
C PRO A 42 -23.28 -11.76 -39.18
N GLY A 43 -23.49 -12.35 -38.00
CA GLY A 43 -23.31 -11.65 -36.76
C GLY A 43 -21.89 -11.07 -36.75
N LEU A 44 -21.78 -9.76 -36.75
CA LEU A 44 -20.49 -9.07 -36.67
C LEU A 44 -19.91 -9.33 -35.30
N ALA A 45 -19.03 -10.34 -35.21
CA ALA A 45 -18.21 -10.55 -34.04
C ALA A 45 -17.04 -9.58 -34.10
N TYR A 46 -16.78 -8.84 -33.02
CA TYR A 46 -15.58 -8.04 -32.89
C TYR A 46 -14.63 -8.68 -31.89
N THR A 47 -13.35 -8.56 -32.14
CA THR A 47 -12.31 -8.94 -31.20
C THR A 47 -11.82 -7.68 -30.50
N ALA A 48 -11.99 -7.62 -29.18
CA ALA A 48 -11.36 -6.60 -28.37
C ALA A 48 -9.96 -7.09 -27.98
N THR A 49 -8.95 -6.35 -28.38
CA THR A 49 -7.56 -6.62 -27.97
C THR A 49 -7.10 -5.53 -27.04
N LEU A 50 -6.69 -5.91 -25.83
CA LEU A 50 -6.03 -5.02 -24.89
C LEU A 50 -4.56 -5.44 -24.80
N THR A 51 -3.66 -4.55 -25.17
CA THR A 51 -2.23 -4.73 -24.96
C THR A 51 -1.80 -3.84 -23.80
N ALA A 52 -1.43 -4.44 -22.69
CA ALA A 52 -0.86 -3.72 -21.54
C ALA A 52 0.64 -3.99 -21.51
N ALA A 53 1.44 -2.96 -21.75
CA ALA A 53 2.88 -3.01 -21.53
C ALA A 53 3.14 -2.48 -20.12
N ALA A 54 3.57 -3.37 -19.23
CA ALA A 54 3.93 -3.00 -17.88
C ALA A 54 5.38 -3.44 -17.63
N PRO A 55 6.35 -2.51 -17.60
CA PRO A 55 7.73 -2.85 -17.30
C PRO A 55 7.84 -3.42 -15.89
N GLN A 56 8.80 -4.33 -15.70
CA GLN A 56 9.18 -4.74 -14.35
C GLN A 56 9.67 -3.52 -13.59
N MET A 57 9.22 -3.37 -12.37
CA MET A 57 9.58 -2.24 -11.52
C MET A 57 9.64 -2.70 -10.07
N ILE A 58 10.64 -2.22 -9.36
CA ILE A 58 10.72 -2.32 -7.90
C ILE A 58 10.92 -0.92 -7.33
N TYR A 59 10.25 -0.64 -6.22
CA TYR A 59 10.40 0.60 -5.50
C TYR A 59 10.19 0.35 -4.02
N LEU A 60 11.12 0.79 -3.21
CA LEU A 60 11.03 0.80 -1.75
C LEU A 60 11.39 2.18 -1.24
N GLN A 61 10.56 2.70 -0.37
CA GLN A 61 10.77 3.97 0.32
C GLN A 61 10.66 3.77 1.82
N VAL A 62 11.61 4.35 2.55
CA VAL A 62 11.58 4.46 4.01
C VAL A 62 11.87 5.92 4.37
N GLY A 63 10.89 6.62 4.90
CA GLY A 63 10.94 8.06 5.13
C GLY A 63 10.73 8.86 3.85
N ASN A 64 11.58 9.86 3.61
CA ASN A 64 11.50 10.70 2.43
C ASN A 64 11.79 9.92 1.16
N GLY A 65 11.00 10.17 0.13
CA GLY A 65 11.17 9.61 -1.20
C GLY A 65 11.03 10.68 -2.27
N THR A 66 11.30 10.31 -3.52
CA THR A 66 11.13 11.18 -4.66
C THR A 66 10.25 10.54 -5.72
N PHE A 67 9.25 11.30 -6.18
CA PHE A 67 8.47 11.01 -7.37
C PHE A 67 8.51 12.24 -8.28
N THR A 68 9.03 12.06 -9.49
CA THR A 68 9.04 13.14 -10.49
C THR A 68 7.72 13.11 -11.24
N GLY A 69 7.02 14.24 -11.27
CA GLY A 69 5.78 14.41 -12.04
C GLY A 69 4.48 14.10 -11.25
N GLY A 70 4.54 13.93 -9.93
CA GLY A 70 3.35 13.71 -9.08
C GLY A 70 3.28 12.32 -8.46
N ASN A 71 2.09 11.85 -8.15
CA ASN A 71 1.86 10.55 -7.53
C ASN A 71 1.90 9.41 -8.56
N TYR A 72 2.00 8.16 -8.07
CA TYR A 72 2.06 6.97 -8.93
C TYR A 72 0.75 6.72 -9.69
N THR A 73 -0.40 6.92 -9.05
CA THR A 73 -1.71 6.90 -9.73
C THR A 73 -2.15 8.29 -10.13
N PRO A 74 -2.86 8.42 -11.26
CA PRO A 74 -3.48 9.69 -11.62
C PRO A 74 -4.59 10.00 -10.59
N ILE A 75 -4.46 11.10 -9.87
CA ILE A 75 -5.57 11.70 -9.15
C ILE A 75 -6.62 12.05 -10.19
N GLN A 76 -7.85 11.65 -9.95
CA GLN A 76 -9.00 11.73 -10.84
C GLN A 76 -8.93 12.88 -11.88
N GLY A 77 -8.90 12.52 -13.15
CA GLY A 77 -9.16 13.43 -14.25
C GLY A 77 -8.18 13.43 -15.41
N ASN A 78 -6.96 12.98 -15.27
CA ASN A 78 -5.95 13.11 -16.33
C ASN A 78 -5.49 11.80 -17.01
N GLY A 79 -5.95 10.64 -16.59
CA GLY A 79 -5.74 9.38 -17.29
C GLY A 79 -4.29 8.91 -17.50
N GLN A 80 -3.30 9.60 -16.94
CA GLN A 80 -1.88 9.25 -17.08
C GLN A 80 -1.23 9.06 -15.72
N PRO A 81 -0.46 7.98 -15.50
CA PRO A 81 0.39 7.88 -14.34
C PRO A 81 1.42 9.01 -14.42
N THR A 82 1.36 9.93 -13.46
CA THR A 82 2.14 11.15 -13.52
C THR A 82 3.49 11.02 -12.83
N GLY A 83 3.62 10.07 -11.89
CA GLY A 83 4.82 9.96 -11.09
C GLY A 83 5.78 8.86 -11.56
N THR A 84 7.06 9.20 -11.62
CA THR A 84 8.15 8.24 -11.79
C THR A 84 8.97 8.18 -10.51
N PRO A 85 9.14 6.98 -9.91
CA PRO A 85 10.01 6.80 -8.75
C PRO A 85 11.43 7.25 -9.06
N GLY A 86 12.02 8.01 -8.15
CA GLY A 86 13.41 8.44 -8.23
C GLY A 86 14.27 7.88 -7.11
N ASN A 87 15.59 8.02 -7.25
CA ASN A 87 16.51 7.76 -6.17
C ASN A 87 16.52 8.94 -5.20
N ASN A 88 16.46 8.64 -3.90
CA ASN A 88 16.68 9.63 -2.84
C ASN A 88 17.82 9.15 -1.94
N ALA A 89 18.87 9.95 -1.86
CA ALA A 89 20.02 9.68 -1.00
C ALA A 89 19.82 10.16 0.45
N THR A 90 18.68 10.77 0.77
CA THR A 90 18.39 11.24 2.13
C THR A 90 18.11 10.05 3.04
N ILE A 91 18.88 9.93 4.10
CA ILE A 91 18.67 8.96 5.17
C ILE A 91 17.94 9.66 6.29
N ASN A 92 16.71 9.24 6.59
CA ASN A 92 15.95 9.81 7.69
C ASN A 92 16.41 9.23 9.03
N THR A 93 16.36 10.09 10.04
CA THR A 93 16.70 9.75 11.41
C THR A 93 15.44 9.55 12.23
N VAL A 94 15.43 8.52 13.07
CA VAL A 94 14.44 8.32 14.13
C VAL A 94 15.17 8.45 15.46
N SER A 95 14.74 9.36 16.34
CA SER A 95 15.48 9.72 17.56
C SER A 95 14.57 9.90 18.77
N ALA A 96 15.12 9.67 19.95
CA ALA A 96 14.52 10.06 21.22
C ALA A 96 15.56 10.81 22.06
N ASN A 97 15.12 11.86 22.75
CA ASN A 97 15.93 12.57 23.71
C ASN A 97 15.42 12.27 25.12
N LEU A 98 16.26 11.61 25.94
CA LEU A 98 15.91 11.23 27.29
C LEU A 98 16.40 12.31 28.28
N THR A 99 15.46 12.89 29.00
CA THR A 99 15.81 13.77 30.12
C THR A 99 16.36 12.97 31.29
N LEU A 100 17.13 13.60 32.20
CA LEU A 100 17.64 12.94 33.38
C LEU A 100 16.54 12.32 34.26
N ALA A 101 15.36 12.95 34.32
CA ALA A 101 14.23 12.45 35.09
C ALA A 101 13.52 11.25 34.43
N ALA A 102 13.68 11.10 33.12
CA ALA A 102 13.01 10.04 32.35
C ALA A 102 13.91 8.80 32.17
N VAL A 103 15.23 8.97 32.12
CA VAL A 103 16.18 7.90 31.80
C VAL A 103 16.05 6.72 32.76
N GLY A 104 15.83 5.51 32.22
CA GLY A 104 15.79 4.27 32.99
C GLY A 104 14.54 4.09 33.89
N ASN A 105 13.52 4.92 33.73
CA ASN A 105 12.32 4.87 34.58
C ASN A 105 11.33 3.75 34.19
N GLY A 106 11.63 2.96 33.18
CA GLY A 106 10.78 1.86 32.70
C GLY A 106 9.62 2.29 31.80
N THR A 107 9.39 3.59 31.62
CA THR A 107 8.36 4.09 30.73
C THR A 107 8.92 4.20 29.30
N PRO A 108 8.32 3.48 28.31
CA PRO A 108 8.75 3.60 26.93
C PRO A 108 8.70 5.05 26.44
N GLN A 109 9.72 5.46 25.71
CA GLN A 109 9.83 6.82 25.19
C GLN A 109 9.49 6.84 23.70
N ALA A 110 8.55 7.70 23.32
CA ALA A 110 8.23 7.92 21.92
C ALA A 110 9.46 8.49 21.18
N MET A 111 9.67 8.02 19.97
CA MET A 111 10.71 8.54 19.09
C MET A 111 10.08 9.40 17.99
N THR A 112 10.82 10.33 17.47
CA THR A 112 10.39 11.21 16.38
C THR A 112 11.31 11.07 15.18
N THR A 113 10.78 11.34 13.99
CA THR A 113 11.56 11.34 12.75
C THR A 113 11.76 12.74 12.20
N ASP A 114 12.83 12.94 11.46
CA ASP A 114 13.07 14.11 10.61
C ASP A 114 12.47 13.97 9.20
N SER A 115 11.80 12.85 8.91
CA SER A 115 11.05 12.67 7.66
C SER A 115 9.93 13.69 7.54
N THR A 116 9.71 14.17 6.33
CA THR A 116 8.60 15.04 5.96
C THR A 116 7.55 14.33 5.11
N ALA A 117 7.70 13.01 4.90
CA ALA A 117 6.76 12.22 4.11
C ALA A 117 5.45 12.01 4.87
N THR A 118 4.43 12.79 4.49
CA THR A 118 3.09 12.75 5.09
C THR A 118 2.05 12.10 4.19
N GLN A 119 2.34 11.98 2.89
CA GLN A 119 1.36 11.56 1.88
C GLN A 119 1.72 10.20 1.30
N SER A 120 0.69 9.45 0.95
CA SER A 120 0.83 8.30 0.06
C SER A 120 1.37 8.76 -1.29
N PHE A 121 2.39 8.07 -1.79
CA PHE A 121 2.86 8.29 -3.16
C PHE A 121 1.99 7.58 -4.20
N TRP A 122 1.01 6.83 -3.77
CA TRP A 122 0.02 6.26 -4.67
C TRP A 122 -0.94 7.33 -5.19
N ASP A 123 -1.60 8.07 -4.31
CA ASP A 123 -2.70 8.97 -4.66
C ASP A 123 -2.62 10.37 -4.03
N GLY A 124 -1.63 10.62 -3.17
CA GLY A 124 -1.48 11.91 -2.47
C GLY A 124 -2.33 12.05 -1.22
N TYR A 125 -3.00 10.98 -0.78
CA TYR A 125 -3.74 11.00 0.47
C TYR A 125 -2.80 11.25 1.66
N THR A 126 -3.24 12.04 2.65
CA THR A 126 -2.48 12.24 3.89
C THR A 126 -2.47 10.96 4.70
N PHE A 127 -1.34 10.27 4.71
CA PHE A 127 -1.20 8.91 5.18
C PHE A 127 -0.47 8.81 6.51
N CYS A 128 0.64 9.54 6.69
CA CYS A 128 1.43 9.53 7.93
C CYS A 128 1.41 10.87 8.65
N SER A 129 1.50 10.81 9.98
CA SER A 129 1.60 11.97 10.86
C SER A 129 3.05 12.20 11.30
N VAL A 130 3.74 13.15 10.69
CA VAL A 130 5.10 13.53 11.09
C VAL A 130 5.06 14.60 12.19
N PRO A 131 6.03 14.65 13.11
CA PRO A 131 7.25 13.83 13.23
C PRO A 131 7.04 12.51 14.01
N ALA A 132 5.82 12.15 14.38
CA ALA A 132 5.55 10.96 15.20
C ALA A 132 5.68 9.63 14.40
N GLN A 133 5.53 9.69 13.08
CA GLN A 133 5.50 8.51 12.23
C GLN A 133 6.51 8.61 11.09
N LEU A 134 7.09 7.46 10.74
CA LEU A 134 7.94 7.27 9.58
C LEU A 134 7.17 6.48 8.53
N TYR A 135 7.07 7.03 7.32
CA TYR A 135 6.48 6.34 6.17
C TYR A 135 7.38 5.18 5.72
N ILE A 136 6.77 4.04 5.46
CA ILE A 136 7.38 2.93 4.72
C ILE A 136 6.40 2.46 3.66
N GLY A 137 6.86 2.32 2.43
CA GLY A 137 5.99 1.89 1.35
C GLY A 137 6.76 1.49 0.11
N GLY A 138 6.04 0.91 -0.81
CA GLY A 138 6.67 0.49 -2.04
C GLY A 138 5.75 -0.28 -2.96
N PHE A 139 6.36 -0.69 -4.04
CA PHE A 139 5.68 -1.33 -5.14
C PHE A 139 6.64 -2.29 -5.83
N TYR A 140 6.10 -3.44 -6.21
CA TYR A 140 6.82 -4.36 -7.06
C TYR A 140 5.89 -4.90 -8.15
N ARG A 141 6.35 -4.85 -9.38
CA ARG A 141 5.63 -5.32 -10.55
C ARG A 141 6.43 -6.39 -11.26
N THR A 142 5.78 -7.51 -11.57
CA THR A 142 6.34 -8.54 -12.42
C THR A 142 5.66 -8.57 -13.79
N ALA A 143 6.41 -8.95 -14.81
CA ALA A 143 5.83 -9.40 -16.06
C ALA A 143 5.39 -10.86 -15.91
N GLY A 144 4.16 -11.19 -16.32
CA GLY A 144 3.77 -12.58 -16.51
C GLY A 144 3.30 -13.36 -15.30
N GLY A 145 2.36 -12.83 -14.52
CA GLY A 145 1.54 -13.68 -13.65
C GLY A 145 2.19 -14.25 -12.39
N ASN A 146 3.42 -13.87 -12.06
CA ASN A 146 4.00 -14.22 -10.77
C ASN A 146 3.23 -13.49 -9.65
N THR A 147 2.58 -14.24 -8.77
CA THR A 147 1.79 -13.72 -7.65
C THR A 147 2.51 -13.82 -6.31
N ALA A 148 3.73 -14.35 -6.27
CA ALA A 148 4.49 -14.45 -5.04
C ALA A 148 4.80 -13.05 -4.49
N ALA A 149 4.72 -12.89 -3.17
CA ALA A 149 5.02 -11.63 -2.52
C ALA A 149 6.53 -11.38 -2.46
N ALA A 150 6.92 -10.13 -2.70
CA ALA A 150 8.26 -9.66 -2.40
C ALA A 150 8.45 -9.49 -0.90
N GLN A 151 9.67 -9.66 -0.41
CA GLN A 151 10.00 -9.49 1.00
C GLN A 151 10.79 -8.21 1.25
N VAL A 152 10.46 -7.51 2.33
CA VAL A 152 11.27 -6.40 2.84
C VAL A 152 11.97 -6.86 4.10
N THR A 153 13.29 -6.76 4.08
CA THR A 153 14.14 -7.11 5.21
C THR A 153 14.87 -5.88 5.74
N ALA A 154 15.18 -5.90 7.02
CA ALA A 154 16.03 -4.93 7.70
C ALA A 154 17.32 -5.62 8.14
N THR A 155 18.46 -5.10 7.69
CA THR A 155 19.76 -5.45 8.27
C THR A 155 20.04 -4.53 9.43
N VAL A 156 20.08 -5.10 10.61
CA VAL A 156 20.14 -4.38 11.87
C VAL A 156 21.54 -4.53 12.48
N PRO A 157 22.20 -3.46 12.95
CA PRO A 157 23.43 -3.54 13.72
C PRO A 157 23.24 -4.30 15.03
N ALA A 158 24.33 -4.83 15.59
CA ALA A 158 24.26 -5.54 16.87
C ALA A 158 23.78 -4.63 18.01
N ALA A 159 24.13 -3.33 17.95
CA ALA A 159 23.79 -2.35 18.96
C ALA A 159 23.82 -0.92 18.37
N LEU A 160 23.16 0.00 19.05
CA LEU A 160 23.46 1.42 18.97
C LEU A 160 24.76 1.68 19.73
N THR A 161 25.67 2.46 19.18
CA THR A 161 26.97 2.77 19.80
C THR A 161 27.19 4.27 19.91
N ASP A 162 27.91 4.67 20.95
CA ASP A 162 28.38 6.03 21.10
C ASP A 162 29.86 6.17 20.64
N THR A 163 30.40 7.36 20.72
CA THR A 163 31.79 7.65 20.32
C THR A 163 32.86 7.07 21.29
N THR A 164 32.45 6.63 22.47
CA THR A 164 33.36 6.06 23.50
C THR A 164 33.37 4.51 23.45
N GLY A 165 32.51 3.92 22.61
CA GLY A 165 32.37 2.45 22.45
C GLY A 165 31.32 1.84 23.38
N ASP A 166 30.62 2.63 24.16
CA ASP A 166 29.48 2.14 24.92
C ASP A 166 28.32 1.79 23.97
N SER A 167 27.50 0.83 24.36
CA SER A 167 26.49 0.28 23.46
C SER A 167 25.13 0.06 24.12
N LEU A 168 24.07 0.17 23.33
CA LEU A 168 22.70 -0.17 23.70
C LEU A 168 22.13 -1.18 22.69
N PRO A 169 21.48 -2.26 23.16
CA PRO A 169 20.88 -3.23 22.28
C PRO A 169 19.85 -2.60 21.34
N PHE A 170 19.90 -2.93 20.05
CA PHE A 170 18.91 -2.47 19.08
C PHE A 170 17.49 -2.98 19.40
N SER A 171 17.37 -4.11 20.08
CA SER A 171 16.09 -4.67 20.55
C SER A 171 15.35 -3.80 21.57
N LYS A 172 15.94 -2.68 21.99
CA LYS A 172 15.25 -1.65 22.77
C LYS A 172 14.35 -0.75 21.90
N ILE A 173 14.43 -0.87 20.58
CA ILE A 173 13.60 -0.09 19.65
C ILE A 173 12.52 -1.01 19.07
N SER A 174 11.27 -0.62 19.27
CA SER A 174 10.08 -1.25 18.71
C SER A 174 9.27 -0.24 17.92
N TRP A 175 8.34 -0.73 17.11
CA TRP A 175 7.40 0.11 16.38
C TRP A 175 6.01 -0.51 16.35
N THR A 176 5.01 0.35 16.33
CA THR A 176 3.65 0.02 15.90
C THR A 176 3.48 0.41 14.44
N SER A 177 2.51 -0.17 13.77
CA SER A 177 2.24 0.06 12.35
C SER A 177 0.79 0.44 12.13
N ARG A 178 0.56 1.47 11.33
CA ARG A 178 -0.76 1.98 10.94
C ARG A 178 -0.65 2.81 9.67
N GLY A 179 -1.82 3.00 9.00
CA GLY A 179 -2.06 4.10 8.09
C GLY A 179 -3.13 5.04 8.62
N ASN A 180 -3.27 6.23 8.07
CA ASN A 180 -4.29 7.20 8.46
C ASN A 180 -5.67 6.79 7.92
N GLY A 181 -6.51 6.29 8.79
CA GLY A 181 -7.85 5.77 8.44
C GLY A 181 -7.87 4.31 8.01
N ASP A 182 -6.73 3.62 8.03
CA ASP A 182 -6.65 2.19 7.73
C ASP A 182 -7.23 1.34 8.85
N SER A 183 -7.73 0.19 8.44
CA SER A 183 -8.17 -0.88 9.34
C SER A 183 -7.70 -2.21 8.79
N GLY A 184 -7.19 -3.08 9.66
CA GLY A 184 -6.73 -4.42 9.28
C GLY A 184 -5.24 -4.64 9.46
N ALA A 185 -4.72 -5.66 8.77
CA ALA A 185 -3.30 -6.03 8.84
C ALA A 185 -2.48 -5.16 7.89
N GLU A 186 -1.43 -4.56 8.43
CA GLU A 186 -0.51 -3.73 7.66
C GLU A 186 0.49 -4.59 6.87
N PRO A 187 0.86 -4.19 5.64
CA PRO A 187 1.88 -4.90 4.85
C PRO A 187 3.26 -4.86 5.52
N PHE A 188 3.53 -3.85 6.33
CA PHE A 188 4.72 -3.71 7.17
C PHE A 188 4.30 -3.71 8.64
N PRO A 189 4.11 -4.90 9.27
CA PRO A 189 3.51 -5.02 10.60
C PRO A 189 4.37 -4.41 11.70
N ALA A 190 3.75 -4.22 12.87
CA ALA A 190 4.45 -3.84 14.08
C ALA A 190 5.54 -4.84 14.46
N GLY A 191 6.59 -4.37 15.13
CA GLY A 191 7.71 -5.21 15.50
C GLY A 191 8.68 -4.59 16.49
N THR A 192 9.73 -5.35 16.75
CA THR A 192 10.90 -4.93 17.53
C THR A 192 12.15 -5.35 16.77
N PHE A 193 13.17 -4.51 16.75
CA PHE A 193 14.42 -4.88 16.10
C PHE A 193 15.15 -5.99 16.85
N VAL A 194 15.84 -6.85 16.08
CA VAL A 194 16.79 -7.81 16.62
C VAL A 194 18.13 -7.13 16.93
N ASN A 195 18.97 -7.80 17.72
CA ASN A 195 20.33 -7.36 17.99
C ASN A 195 21.29 -7.97 16.97
N GLY A 196 21.48 -7.31 15.86
CA GLY A 196 22.30 -7.79 14.76
C GLY A 196 21.60 -8.76 13.83
N GLY A 197 22.01 -8.75 12.56
CA GLY A 197 21.51 -9.66 11.54
C GLY A 197 20.37 -9.09 10.69
N VAL A 198 19.73 -9.99 9.97
CA VAL A 198 18.66 -9.67 9.01
C VAL A 198 17.34 -10.17 9.57
N GLN A 199 16.31 -9.32 9.58
CA GLN A 199 14.95 -9.70 9.93
C GLN A 199 13.97 -9.26 8.84
N THR A 200 12.95 -10.07 8.58
CA THR A 200 11.83 -9.67 7.73
C THR A 200 10.96 -8.66 8.48
N VAL A 201 10.69 -7.54 7.85
CA VAL A 201 9.88 -6.46 8.43
C VAL A 201 8.56 -6.24 7.69
N GLY A 202 8.37 -6.90 6.56
CA GLY A 202 7.13 -6.84 5.79
C GLY A 202 7.19 -7.64 4.50
N SER A 203 6.06 -7.69 3.82
CA SER A 203 5.92 -8.29 2.50
C SER A 203 5.05 -7.42 1.61
N MET A 204 5.33 -7.43 0.32
CA MET A 204 4.58 -6.69 -0.68
C MET A 204 3.90 -7.65 -1.64
N ALA A 205 2.59 -7.54 -1.77
CA ALA A 205 1.87 -8.21 -2.85
C ALA A 205 2.32 -7.68 -4.22
N SER A 206 2.39 -8.55 -5.22
CA SER A 206 2.75 -8.14 -6.58
C SER A 206 1.68 -7.22 -7.18
N ASN A 207 2.13 -6.23 -7.98
CA ASN A 207 1.26 -5.30 -8.70
C ASN A 207 0.29 -4.50 -7.81
N THR A 208 0.65 -4.33 -6.53
CA THR A 208 -0.14 -3.62 -5.53
C THR A 208 0.77 -2.62 -4.81
N TRP A 209 0.26 -1.42 -4.58
CA TRP A 209 0.93 -0.47 -3.70
C TRP A 209 0.78 -0.93 -2.25
N ASN A 210 1.88 -0.97 -1.51
CA ASN A 210 1.92 -1.41 -0.12
C ASN A 210 2.57 -0.30 0.71
N GLU A 211 1.91 0.13 1.77
CA GLU A 211 2.42 1.21 2.61
C GLU A 211 1.93 1.10 4.05
N SER A 212 2.70 1.63 4.97
CA SER A 212 2.40 1.71 6.40
C SER A 212 3.09 2.92 7.01
N CYS A 213 2.61 3.36 8.16
CA CYS A 213 3.26 4.37 8.98
C CYS A 213 3.76 3.73 10.27
N TRP A 214 5.05 3.85 10.56
CA TRP A 214 5.66 3.30 11.75
C TRP A 214 5.81 4.37 12.83
N THR A 215 5.31 4.07 14.03
CA THR A 215 5.54 4.87 15.23
C THR A 215 6.54 4.14 16.11
N PHE A 216 7.72 4.71 16.28
CA PHE A 216 8.81 4.10 17.03
C PHE A 216 8.77 4.44 18.52
N SER A 217 9.27 3.51 19.31
CA SER A 217 9.39 3.63 20.76
C SER A 217 10.69 3.00 21.24
N TYR A 218 11.37 3.68 22.16
CA TYR A 218 12.52 3.16 22.89
C TYR A 218 12.08 2.56 24.22
N LEU A 219 12.44 1.31 24.47
CA LEU A 219 12.20 0.63 25.76
C LEU A 219 13.18 1.13 26.82
N ASN A 220 12.75 2.08 27.59
CA ASN A 220 13.57 2.84 28.55
C ASN A 220 13.67 2.15 29.92
N ASN A 221 14.10 0.90 29.94
CA ASN A 221 14.17 0.07 31.17
C ASN A 221 15.59 -0.15 31.71
N THR A 222 16.56 0.60 31.25
CA THR A 222 17.95 0.59 31.69
C THR A 222 18.48 2.00 31.70
N VAL A 223 19.43 2.29 32.60
CA VAL A 223 20.13 3.56 32.67
C VAL A 223 21.43 3.42 31.84
N PRO A 224 21.49 3.99 30.62
CA PRO A 224 22.71 4.01 29.84
C PRO A 224 23.69 5.03 30.43
N LYS A 225 24.96 4.93 30.06
CA LYS A 225 25.89 6.05 30.26
C LYS A 225 25.43 7.25 29.45
N SER A 226 25.84 8.44 29.87
CA SER A 226 25.54 9.67 29.12
C SER A 226 26.27 9.63 27.78
N GLY A 227 25.55 9.84 26.69
CA GLY A 227 26.11 9.82 25.34
C GLY A 227 25.02 9.92 24.27
N VAL A 228 25.48 10.02 23.02
CA VAL A 228 24.64 9.94 21.84
C VAL A 228 24.88 8.58 21.17
N TYR A 229 23.90 7.71 21.27
CA TYR A 229 23.96 6.35 20.71
C TYR A 229 23.31 6.34 19.34
N SER A 230 24.01 5.82 18.35
CA SER A 230 23.53 5.77 16.96
C SER A 230 23.78 4.42 16.31
N GLY A 231 23.00 4.13 15.25
CA GLY A 231 23.17 2.97 14.40
C GLY A 231 22.30 3.09 13.17
N THR A 232 22.70 2.48 12.06
CA THR A 232 22.01 2.56 10.78
C THR A 232 21.36 1.22 10.44
N VAL A 233 20.06 1.22 10.16
CA VAL A 233 19.33 0.08 9.66
C VAL A 233 19.22 0.18 8.14
N ILE A 234 19.56 -0.90 7.43
CA ILE A 234 19.47 -0.97 5.96
C ILE A 234 18.28 -1.81 5.57
N TYR A 235 17.34 -1.21 4.84
CA TYR A 235 16.18 -1.92 4.32
C TYR A 235 16.41 -2.40 2.90
N THR A 236 16.01 -3.63 2.61
CA THR A 236 16.19 -4.27 1.30
C THR A 236 14.87 -4.89 0.85
N LEU A 237 14.46 -4.57 -0.38
CA LEU A 237 13.35 -5.23 -1.07
C LEU A 237 13.92 -6.33 -1.97
N SER A 238 13.50 -7.57 -1.72
CA SER A 238 13.86 -8.73 -2.52
C SER A 238 12.61 -9.29 -3.21
N THR A 239 12.68 -9.41 -4.52
CA THR A 239 11.61 -10.03 -5.33
C THR A 239 11.83 -11.54 -5.41
N PRO A 240 10.75 -12.35 -5.59
CA PRO A 240 10.84 -13.80 -5.79
C PRO A 240 11.61 -14.18 -7.03
#